data_e2cf59fb900dc22e193fb39214350ab9
#
_entry.id   e2cf59fb900dc22e193fb39214350ab9
#
_cell.length_a   1.000
_cell.length_b   1.000
_cell.length_c   1.000
_cell.angle_alpha   90.00
_cell.angle_beta   90.00
_cell.angle_gamma   90.00
#
_symmetry.space_group_name_H-M   'P 1'
#
loop_
_entity.id
_entity.type
_entity.pdbx_description
1 polymer ?
#
loop_
_entity_poly.entity_id
_entity_poly.type
_entity_poly.pdbx_seq_one_letter_code
_entity_poly.pdbx_strand_id
1 'polypeptide(L)'
;MRIVCDNQKCTGCLACVVTCLDHHYPAEAHGAVPPRRYEKAVQPSGYTKYDTFSCHHCKNAPCAAACPVGAIRQDASGWVLVDRSACIGCGACGKACPFHIPQRGHDGKMVKCDGCGGDPNCVRVCPNGALTIETV
;
A
#
# COMPACT_ATOMS: atom_id res chain seq x y z
N MET A 1 -4.81 11.24 3.21
CA MET A 1 -3.57 10.74 3.89
C MET A 1 -2.79 9.84 2.96
N ARG A 2 -1.50 9.88 3.03
CA ARG A 2 -0.61 8.93 2.33
C ARG A 2 0.67 8.72 3.13
N ILE A 3 1.35 7.63 2.85
CA ILE A 3 2.63 7.32 3.45
C ILE A 3 3.72 7.61 2.40
N VAL A 4 4.67 8.46 2.75
CA VAL A 4 5.78 8.83 1.87
C VAL A 4 7.10 8.30 2.41
N CYS A 5 8.00 7.97 1.49
CA CYS A 5 9.34 7.49 1.82
C CYS A 5 10.38 8.55 1.43
N ASP A 6 11.23 8.91 2.38
CA ASP A 6 12.41 9.70 2.10
C ASP A 6 13.54 8.76 1.66
N ASN A 7 13.83 8.75 0.36
CA ASN A 7 14.83 7.84 -0.20
C ASN A 7 16.28 8.20 0.18
N GLN A 8 16.51 9.34 0.82
CA GLN A 8 17.80 9.68 1.41
C GLN A 8 18.04 8.90 2.70
N LYS A 9 16.97 8.50 3.39
CA LYS A 9 17.01 7.77 4.66
C LYS A 9 16.77 6.28 4.51
N CYS A 10 16.10 5.84 3.45
CA CYS A 10 15.77 4.44 3.21
C CYS A 10 17.04 3.63 2.90
N THR A 11 17.21 2.49 3.57
CA THR A 11 18.34 1.58 3.39
C THR A 11 17.98 0.28 2.67
N GLY A 12 16.72 0.10 2.29
CA GLY A 12 16.25 -1.12 1.63
C GLY A 12 16.15 -2.34 2.57
N CYS A 13 16.03 -2.12 3.88
CA CYS A 13 16.01 -3.20 4.87
C CYS A 13 14.74 -4.06 4.82
N LEU A 14 13.67 -3.60 4.14
CA LEU A 14 12.39 -4.28 3.99
C LEU A 14 11.57 -4.46 5.27
N ALA A 15 11.98 -3.89 6.39
CA ALA A 15 11.22 -3.99 7.64
C ALA A 15 9.77 -3.52 7.48
N CYS A 16 9.54 -2.47 6.70
CA CYS A 16 8.20 -1.94 6.39
C CYS A 16 7.35 -2.93 5.59
N VAL A 17 7.94 -3.66 4.66
CA VAL A 17 7.24 -4.69 3.86
C VAL A 17 6.90 -5.89 4.73
N VAL A 18 7.85 -6.36 5.54
CA VAL A 18 7.65 -7.52 6.43
C VAL A 18 6.58 -7.23 7.48
N THR A 19 6.63 -6.07 8.13
CA THR A 19 5.61 -5.71 9.13
C THR A 19 4.22 -5.57 8.52
N CYS A 20 4.13 -5.13 7.27
CA CYS A 20 2.87 -5.07 6.53
C CYS A 20 2.28 -6.46 6.32
N LEU A 21 3.10 -7.43 5.92
CA LEU A 21 2.68 -8.82 5.79
C LEU A 21 2.24 -9.41 7.13
N ASP A 22 3.01 -9.20 8.18
CA ASP A 22 2.69 -9.71 9.52
C ASP A 22 1.38 -9.15 10.07
N HIS A 23 1.12 -7.87 9.84
CA HIS A 23 -0.11 -7.23 10.34
C HIS A 23 -1.36 -7.70 9.62
N HIS A 24 -1.27 -7.95 8.30
CA HIS A 24 -2.45 -8.21 7.46
C HIS A 24 -2.69 -9.70 7.20
N TYR A 25 -1.69 -10.56 7.37
CA TYR A 25 -1.78 -11.96 7.02
C TYR A 25 -1.13 -12.86 8.06
N PRO A 26 -1.64 -14.08 8.26
CA PRO A 26 -0.93 -15.06 9.08
C PRO A 26 0.38 -15.50 8.41
N ALA A 27 1.36 -15.93 9.22
CA ALA A 27 2.70 -16.25 8.74
C ALA A 27 2.70 -17.32 7.63
N GLU A 28 1.80 -18.27 7.69
CA GLU A 28 1.67 -19.36 6.71
C GLU A 28 1.29 -18.87 5.31
N ALA A 29 0.70 -17.68 5.22
CA ALA A 29 0.24 -17.11 3.96
C ALA A 29 1.27 -16.20 3.28
N HIS A 30 2.35 -15.81 3.96
CA HIS A 30 3.26 -14.75 3.50
C HIS A 30 3.85 -15.01 2.10
N GLY A 31 4.11 -16.26 1.75
CA GLY A 31 4.63 -16.60 0.42
C GLY A 31 3.59 -16.61 -0.70
N ALA A 32 2.32 -16.54 -0.38
CA ALA A 32 1.21 -16.71 -1.31
C ALA A 32 0.34 -15.46 -1.48
N VAL A 33 0.64 -14.39 -0.75
CA VAL A 33 -0.18 -13.16 -0.77
C VAL A 33 0.65 -11.97 -1.24
N PRO A 34 0.04 -11.01 -1.95
CA PRO A 34 0.75 -9.81 -2.34
C PRO A 34 0.98 -8.91 -1.12
N PRO A 35 2.16 -8.32 -0.96
CA PRO A 35 2.36 -7.28 0.04
C PRO A 35 1.51 -6.06 -0.32
N ARG A 36 1.22 -5.22 0.67
CA ARG A 36 0.53 -3.94 0.45
C ARG A 36 1.50 -2.77 0.37
N ARG A 37 2.78 -3.05 0.53
CA ARG A 37 3.88 -2.12 0.38
C ARG A 37 5.01 -2.77 -0.40
N TYR A 38 5.66 -2.00 -1.24
CA TYR A 38 6.63 -2.49 -2.23
C TYR A 38 7.95 -1.75 -2.10
N GLU A 39 9.05 -2.44 -2.39
CA GLU A 39 10.37 -1.85 -2.53
C GLU A 39 10.66 -1.53 -4.00
N LYS A 40 11.40 -0.45 -4.20
CA LYS A 40 11.95 -0.08 -5.49
C LYS A 40 13.40 0.35 -5.32
N ALA A 41 14.32 -0.33 -6.00
CA ALA A 41 15.69 0.12 -6.08
C ALA A 41 15.83 1.16 -7.19
N VAL A 42 16.49 2.27 -6.89
CA VAL A 42 16.77 3.34 -7.83
C VAL A 42 18.27 3.48 -7.94
N GLN A 43 18.83 3.48 -9.16
CA GLN A 43 20.25 3.57 -9.40
C GLN A 43 20.60 4.89 -10.14
N PRO A 44 20.68 6.01 -9.41
CA PRO A 44 21.30 7.20 -9.97
C PRO A 44 22.83 6.95 -10.12
N SER A 45 23.51 7.82 -10.85
CA SER A 45 24.92 7.63 -11.23
C SER A 45 25.81 7.09 -10.10
N GLY A 46 26.24 5.84 -10.23
CA GLY A 46 27.32 5.25 -9.42
C GLY A 46 26.94 4.68 -8.07
N TYR A 47 25.68 4.74 -7.63
CA TYR A 47 25.24 4.14 -6.37
C TYR A 47 23.77 3.73 -6.40
N THR A 48 23.37 2.85 -5.48
CA THR A 48 21.99 2.37 -5.36
C THR A 48 21.28 3.11 -4.22
N LYS A 49 20.12 3.67 -4.51
CA LYS A 49 19.17 4.16 -3.51
C LYS A 49 17.97 3.23 -3.45
N TYR A 50 17.34 3.20 -2.30
CA TYR A 50 16.12 2.44 -2.08
C TYR A 50 14.95 3.37 -1.79
N ASP A 51 13.78 2.96 -2.25
CA ASP A 51 12.54 3.63 -2.01
C ASP A 51 11.46 2.57 -1.78
N THR A 52 10.51 2.85 -0.93
CA THR A 52 9.37 1.98 -0.75
C THR A 52 8.09 2.77 -0.98
N PHE A 53 7.10 2.14 -1.55
CA PHE A 53 5.85 2.79 -1.86
C PHE A 53 4.66 1.90 -1.56
N SER A 54 3.53 2.53 -1.35
CA SER A 54 2.24 1.89 -1.16
C SER A 54 1.17 2.73 -1.82
N CYS A 55 -0.10 2.44 -1.55
CA CYS A 55 -1.20 3.24 -2.07
C CYS A 55 -1.03 4.72 -1.73
N HIS A 56 -1.25 5.59 -2.70
CA HIS A 56 -1.17 7.03 -2.53
C HIS A 56 -2.41 7.62 -1.85
N HIS A 57 -3.46 6.83 -1.63
CA HIS A 57 -4.73 7.28 -1.04
C HIS A 57 -5.23 8.57 -1.68
N CYS A 58 -5.33 8.58 -3.00
CA CYS A 58 -5.63 9.77 -3.80
C CYS A 58 -6.94 10.44 -3.38
N LYS A 59 -6.95 11.77 -3.36
CA LYS A 59 -8.15 12.52 -3.00
C LYS A 59 -9.32 12.26 -3.97
N ASN A 60 -9.03 12.16 -5.26
CA ASN A 60 -9.98 11.79 -6.30
C ASN A 60 -9.58 10.43 -6.86
N ALA A 61 -9.74 9.39 -6.06
CA ALA A 61 -9.22 8.05 -6.34
C ALA A 61 -9.83 7.44 -7.62
N PRO A 62 -9.02 7.20 -8.67
CA PRO A 62 -9.52 6.55 -9.90
C PRO A 62 -10.04 5.15 -9.63
N CYS A 63 -9.45 4.44 -8.66
CA CYS A 63 -9.90 3.11 -8.26
C CYS A 63 -11.31 3.11 -7.69
N ALA A 64 -11.66 4.12 -6.89
CA ALA A 64 -13.01 4.27 -6.35
C ALA A 64 -14.02 4.56 -7.46
N ALA A 65 -13.65 5.43 -8.41
CA ALA A 65 -14.51 5.76 -9.54
C ALA A 65 -14.75 4.55 -10.46
N ALA A 66 -13.77 3.65 -10.57
CA ALA A 66 -13.84 2.47 -11.43
C ALA A 66 -14.57 1.28 -10.80
N CYS A 67 -14.79 1.27 -9.49
CA CYS A 67 -15.39 0.14 -8.78
C CYS A 67 -16.87 0.01 -9.12
N PRO A 68 -17.30 -1.09 -9.78
CA PRO A 68 -18.71 -1.24 -10.20
C PRO A 68 -19.68 -1.46 -9.04
N VAL A 69 -19.17 -1.90 -7.89
CA VAL A 69 -19.99 -2.20 -6.71
C VAL A 69 -19.79 -1.18 -5.57
N GLY A 70 -19.03 -0.11 -5.80
CA GLY A 70 -18.80 0.92 -4.79
C GLY A 70 -18.06 0.42 -3.55
N ALA A 71 -17.19 -0.57 -3.71
CA ALA A 71 -16.46 -1.18 -2.59
C ALA A 71 -15.28 -0.31 -2.09
N ILE A 72 -14.88 0.71 -2.85
CA ILE A 72 -13.74 1.57 -2.50
C ILE A 72 -14.26 2.94 -2.11
N ARG A 73 -13.91 3.37 -0.91
CA ARG A 73 -14.35 4.65 -0.34
C ARG A 73 -13.22 5.31 0.45
N GLN A 74 -13.28 6.63 0.52
CA GLN A 74 -12.40 7.40 1.39
C GLN A 74 -13.07 7.56 2.76
N ASP A 75 -12.33 7.31 3.83
CA ASP A 75 -12.81 7.53 5.18
C ASP A 75 -12.68 9.01 5.61
N ALA A 76 -13.17 9.32 6.81
CA ALA A 76 -13.14 10.68 7.35
C ALA A 76 -11.71 11.22 7.55
N SER A 77 -10.73 10.33 7.74
CA SER A 77 -9.33 10.69 7.92
C SER A 77 -8.56 10.86 6.60
N GLY A 78 -9.19 10.50 5.48
CA GLY A 78 -8.57 10.62 4.15
C GLY A 78 -7.90 9.35 3.64
N TRP A 79 -8.01 8.22 4.35
CA TRP A 79 -7.56 6.92 3.85
C TRP A 79 -8.57 6.35 2.86
N VAL A 80 -8.08 5.84 1.74
CA VAL A 80 -8.92 5.18 0.73
C VAL A 80 -8.93 3.68 1.01
N LEU A 81 -10.08 3.15 1.33
CA LEU A 81 -10.26 1.78 1.84
C LEU A 81 -11.06 0.92 0.88
N VAL A 82 -10.74 -0.37 0.84
CA VAL A 82 -11.54 -1.39 0.13
C VAL A 82 -12.40 -2.13 1.14
N ASP A 83 -13.71 -2.05 0.95
CA ASP A 83 -14.65 -2.93 1.66
C ASP A 83 -14.60 -4.31 1.02
N ARG A 84 -13.85 -5.21 1.63
CA ARG A 84 -13.62 -6.55 1.06
C ARG A 84 -14.87 -7.42 1.10
N SER A 85 -15.85 -7.10 1.96
CA SER A 85 -17.14 -7.80 1.98
C SER A 85 -17.97 -7.47 0.75
N ALA A 86 -17.85 -6.26 0.20
CA ALA A 86 -18.53 -5.84 -1.01
C ALA A 86 -17.76 -6.15 -2.30
N CYS A 87 -16.44 -6.30 -2.21
CA CYS A 87 -15.55 -6.50 -3.36
C CYS A 87 -15.86 -7.81 -4.08
N ILE A 88 -15.98 -7.76 -5.41
CA ILE A 88 -16.23 -8.93 -6.26
C ILE A 88 -14.97 -9.45 -6.96
N GLY A 89 -13.81 -8.83 -6.74
CA GLY A 89 -12.54 -9.27 -7.32
C GLY A 89 -12.40 -9.03 -8.82
N CYS A 90 -13.15 -8.09 -9.40
CA CYS A 90 -13.16 -7.86 -10.85
C CYS A 90 -11.86 -7.27 -11.41
N GLY A 91 -11.02 -6.66 -10.58
CA GLY A 91 -9.74 -6.09 -10.98
C GLY A 91 -9.81 -4.72 -11.64
N ALA A 92 -10.98 -4.10 -11.77
CA ALA A 92 -11.14 -2.79 -12.41
C ALA A 92 -10.32 -1.70 -11.70
N CYS A 93 -10.26 -1.74 -10.38
CA CYS A 93 -9.48 -0.78 -9.57
C CYS A 93 -7.97 -0.87 -9.87
N GLY A 94 -7.44 -2.06 -10.04
CA GLY A 94 -6.03 -2.26 -10.40
C GLY A 94 -5.69 -1.69 -11.76
N LYS A 95 -6.60 -1.82 -12.73
CA LYS A 95 -6.43 -1.24 -14.07
C LYS A 95 -6.55 0.28 -14.08
N ALA A 96 -7.45 0.82 -13.25
CA ALA A 96 -7.68 2.27 -13.18
C ALA A 96 -6.57 3.00 -12.42
N CYS A 97 -5.86 2.32 -11.52
CA CYS A 97 -4.78 2.91 -10.77
C CYS A 97 -3.57 3.15 -11.68
N PRO A 98 -3.06 4.40 -11.78
CA PRO A 98 -1.89 4.67 -12.62
C PRO A 98 -0.62 3.97 -12.13
N PHE A 99 -0.61 3.50 -10.89
CA PHE A 99 0.52 2.77 -10.29
C PHE A 99 0.24 1.27 -10.17
N HIS A 100 -0.93 0.79 -10.60
CA HIS A 100 -1.36 -0.61 -10.51
C HIS A 100 -1.25 -1.21 -9.11
N ILE A 101 -1.56 -0.42 -8.07
CA ILE A 101 -1.36 -0.80 -6.68
C ILE A 101 -2.39 -1.83 -6.19
N PRO A 102 -3.71 -1.68 -6.41
CA PRO A 102 -4.65 -2.72 -6.01
C PRO A 102 -4.34 -4.04 -6.71
N GLN A 103 -4.21 -5.11 -5.93
CA GLN A 103 -3.93 -6.46 -6.43
C GLN A 103 -4.96 -7.44 -5.89
N ARG A 104 -5.11 -8.57 -6.59
CA ARG A 104 -6.01 -9.63 -6.14
C ARG A 104 -5.33 -10.45 -5.06
N GLY A 105 -5.98 -10.56 -3.89
CA GLY A 105 -5.53 -11.38 -2.79
C GLY A 105 -5.79 -12.88 -3.02
N HIS A 106 -5.35 -13.71 -2.09
CA HIS A 106 -5.52 -15.17 -2.15
C HIS A 106 -6.98 -15.62 -2.12
N ASP A 107 -7.87 -14.79 -1.57
CA ASP A 107 -9.33 -15.04 -1.53
C ASP A 107 -10.07 -14.51 -2.78
N GLY A 108 -9.33 -14.02 -3.77
CA GLY A 108 -9.89 -13.48 -5.00
C GLY A 108 -10.39 -12.05 -4.91
N LYS A 109 -10.38 -11.44 -3.73
CA LYS A 109 -10.77 -10.04 -3.52
C LYS A 109 -9.57 -9.11 -3.60
N MET A 110 -9.81 -7.85 -3.97
CA MET A 110 -8.73 -6.89 -4.14
C MET A 110 -8.18 -6.41 -2.79
N VAL A 111 -6.88 -6.25 -2.72
CA VAL A 111 -6.16 -5.75 -1.54
C VAL A 111 -5.27 -4.58 -1.90
N LYS A 112 -5.14 -3.64 -0.99
CA LYS A 112 -4.19 -2.53 -1.04
C LYS A 112 -3.96 -1.99 0.38
N CYS A 113 -3.01 -1.08 0.54
CA CYS A 113 -2.77 -0.40 1.81
C CYS A 113 -4.05 0.26 2.34
N ASP A 114 -4.33 0.07 3.61
CA ASP A 114 -5.48 0.62 4.33
C ASP A 114 -5.08 1.61 5.43
N GLY A 115 -3.81 2.00 5.49
CA GLY A 115 -3.29 2.87 6.55
C GLY A 115 -3.27 2.22 7.93
N CYS A 116 -3.48 0.91 8.03
CA CYS A 116 -3.52 0.15 9.29
C CYS A 116 -4.48 0.76 10.32
N GLY A 117 -5.64 1.23 9.88
CA GLY A 117 -6.61 1.87 10.77
C GLY A 117 -6.21 3.27 11.26
N GLY A 118 -5.25 3.91 10.61
CA GLY A 118 -4.79 5.25 10.93
C GLY A 118 -3.46 5.31 11.69
N ASP A 119 -2.89 4.16 12.05
CA ASP A 119 -1.59 4.06 12.71
C ASP A 119 -0.69 3.07 11.96
N PRO A 120 -0.08 3.51 10.84
CA PRO A 120 0.67 2.61 9.97
C PRO A 120 1.87 1.95 10.65
N ASN A 121 1.88 0.63 10.69
CA ASN A 121 2.98 -0.15 11.28
C ASN A 121 4.31 0.08 10.55
N CYS A 122 4.27 0.25 9.23
CA CYS A 122 5.47 0.51 8.43
C CYS A 122 6.19 1.80 8.85
N VAL A 123 5.43 2.85 9.20
CA VAL A 123 5.99 4.10 9.70
C VAL A 123 6.65 3.89 11.07
N ARG A 124 6.00 3.16 11.96
CA ARG A 124 6.52 2.88 13.31
C ARG A 124 7.77 2.02 13.29
N VAL A 125 7.84 1.04 12.41
CA VAL A 125 8.94 0.06 12.40
C VAL A 125 10.20 0.56 11.69
N CYS A 126 10.09 1.59 10.85
CA CYS A 126 11.23 2.05 10.06
C CYS A 126 12.40 2.50 10.96
N PRO A 127 13.55 1.80 10.92
CA PRO A 127 14.65 2.09 11.84
C PRO A 127 15.33 3.44 11.56
N ASN A 128 15.17 3.95 10.34
CA ASN A 128 15.81 5.18 9.90
C ASN A 128 14.86 6.38 9.84
N GLY A 129 13.60 6.19 10.21
CA GLY A 129 12.60 7.25 10.13
C GLY A 129 12.34 7.74 8.70
N ALA A 130 12.50 6.86 7.71
CA ALA A 130 12.32 7.22 6.31
C ALA A 130 10.85 7.39 5.91
N LEU A 131 9.92 6.79 6.66
CA LEU A 131 8.50 6.80 6.35
C LEU A 131 7.76 7.80 7.22
N THR A 132 6.96 8.65 6.58
CA THR A 132 6.12 9.64 7.25
C THR A 132 4.72 9.65 6.65
N ILE A 133 3.77 10.20 7.39
CA ILE A 133 2.39 10.37 6.94
C ILE A 133 2.22 11.82 6.49
N GLU A 134 1.64 12.01 5.32
CA GLU A 134 1.29 13.34 4.80
C GLU A 134 -0.19 13.42 4.49
N THR A 135 -0.74 14.63 4.59
CA THR A 135 -2.08 14.94 4.12
C THR A 135 -2.05 15.15 2.60
N VAL A 136 -3.00 14.53 1.92
CA VAL A 136 -3.14 14.66 0.47
C VAL A 136 -4.00 15.86 0.11
#